data_966b00a644431bcb3c6add9e14272f05
#
_entry.id   966b00a644431bcb3c6add9e14272f05
#
_cell.length_a   1.000
_cell.length_b   1.000
_cell.length_c   1.000
_cell.angle_alpha   90.00
_cell.angle_beta   90.00
_cell.angle_gamma   90.00
#
_symmetry.space_group_name_H-M   'P 1'
#
loop_
_entity.id
_entity.type
_entity.pdbx_description
1 polymer ?
#
loop_
_entity_poly.entity_id
_entity_poly.type
_entity_poly.pdbx_seq_one_letter_code
_entity_poly.pdbx_strand_id
1 'polypeptide(L)'
;LIKGYNLNVKRFKNNGGGTYFEEVLEKIRDIRSSEKVFWRKILDIYATSVDYDAKSEQTKEFFKTVQNKMHYAVHGNTAAEVIFNRVNSEKDNIGLTNFKGNMPTRAETEIAKNYLSKKELDLLNRMVSAYLDVAEINALNMHAMTMKEWVKELDGFLTMTHKEILEGTGTISHEEALKKAHKEYDKYMQNHLTQAEKDYLEIMGEDVKYVAEHSVLHE
;
A
#
# COMPACT_ATOMS: atom_id res chain seq x y z
N LEU A 1 4.77 -6.87 14.62
CA LEU A 1 3.62 -7.40 15.37
C LEU A 1 2.60 -6.29 15.54
N ILE A 2 1.61 -6.23 14.65
CA ILE A 2 0.42 -5.38 14.80
C ILE A 2 -0.40 -6.06 15.89
N LYS A 3 -0.47 -5.46 17.08
CA LYS A 3 -1.47 -5.84 18.07
C LYS A 3 -2.83 -5.46 17.47
N GLY A 4 -3.52 -6.42 16.83
CA GLY A 4 -4.89 -6.28 16.39
C GLY A 4 -5.77 -6.09 17.61
N TYR A 5 -6.35 -4.91 17.74
CA TYR A 5 -7.46 -4.68 18.66
C TYR A 5 -8.68 -5.38 18.08
N ASN A 6 -9.06 -6.49 18.65
CA ASN A 6 -10.31 -7.16 18.33
C ASN A 6 -11.42 -6.38 19.08
N LEU A 7 -12.04 -5.42 18.41
CA LEU A 7 -13.25 -4.78 18.93
C LEU A 7 -14.31 -5.86 19.04
N ASN A 8 -14.63 -6.26 20.26
CA ASN A 8 -15.39 -7.46 20.55
C ASN A 8 -16.88 -7.25 20.18
N VAL A 9 -17.33 -7.86 19.09
CA VAL A 9 -18.73 -7.86 18.63
C VAL A 9 -19.70 -8.26 19.75
N LYS A 10 -19.25 -9.07 20.73
CA LYS A 10 -20.04 -9.42 21.91
C LYS A 10 -20.29 -8.21 22.83
N ARG A 11 -19.36 -7.25 22.92
CA ARG A 11 -19.55 -6.00 23.69
C ARG A 11 -20.60 -5.10 23.07
N PHE A 12 -20.62 -5.01 21.73
CA PHE A 12 -21.64 -4.25 21.01
C PHE A 12 -23.06 -4.77 21.30
N LYS A 13 -23.24 -6.10 21.33
CA LYS A 13 -24.54 -6.72 21.58
C LYS A 13 -25.00 -6.65 23.05
N ASN A 14 -24.08 -6.62 24.01
CA ASN A 14 -24.43 -6.77 25.43
C ASN A 14 -24.68 -5.43 26.16
N ASN A 15 -24.15 -4.28 25.68
CA ASN A 15 -24.19 -3.00 26.43
C ASN A 15 -24.83 -1.83 25.65
N GLY A 16 -25.69 -2.08 24.66
CA GLY A 16 -26.33 -1.01 23.89
C GLY A 16 -25.37 -0.15 23.07
N GLY A 17 -24.11 -0.58 22.88
CA GLY A 17 -23.14 0.02 21.98
C GLY A 17 -22.40 1.27 22.47
N GLY A 18 -22.79 1.89 23.60
CA GLY A 18 -22.19 3.16 24.06
C GLY A 18 -20.68 3.09 24.26
N THR A 19 -20.21 2.14 25.05
CA THR A 19 -18.75 1.96 25.30
C THR A 19 -17.98 1.55 24.05
N TYR A 20 -18.61 0.84 23.12
CA TYR A 20 -18.00 0.50 21.83
C TYR A 20 -17.69 1.75 21.01
N PHE A 21 -18.63 2.69 20.92
CA PHE A 21 -18.43 3.91 20.14
C PHE A 21 -17.43 4.87 20.78
N GLU A 22 -17.38 4.94 22.11
CA GLU A 22 -16.33 5.67 22.81
C GLU A 22 -14.93 5.11 22.49
N GLU A 23 -14.76 3.78 22.53
CA GLU A 23 -13.51 3.11 22.13
C GLU A 23 -13.15 3.36 20.66
N VAL A 24 -14.15 3.38 19.75
CA VAL A 24 -13.94 3.68 18.31
C VAL A 24 -13.52 5.14 18.11
N LEU A 25 -14.17 6.09 18.77
CA LEU A 25 -13.84 7.51 18.70
C LEU A 25 -12.42 7.79 19.23
N GLU A 26 -12.06 7.21 20.37
CA GLU A 26 -10.71 7.31 20.93
C GLU A 26 -9.68 6.76 19.93
N LYS A 27 -9.95 5.61 19.33
CA LYS A 27 -9.08 5.00 18.32
C LYS A 27 -8.95 5.86 17.06
N ILE A 28 -10.01 6.45 16.55
CA ILE A 28 -9.95 7.36 15.39
C ILE A 28 -9.10 8.60 15.72
N ARG A 29 -9.21 9.15 16.92
CA ARG A 29 -8.38 10.25 17.38
C ARG A 29 -6.90 9.87 17.45
N ASP A 30 -6.59 8.68 17.98
CA ASP A 30 -5.23 8.13 18.00
C ASP A 30 -4.66 7.93 16.59
N ILE A 31 -5.47 7.41 15.66
CA ILE A 31 -5.09 7.24 14.26
C ILE A 31 -4.78 8.60 13.63
N ARG A 32 -5.60 9.61 13.89
CA ARG A 32 -5.44 10.97 13.35
C ARG A 32 -4.19 11.66 13.88
N SER A 33 -3.91 11.53 15.15
CA SER A 33 -2.74 12.13 15.82
C SER A 33 -1.43 11.39 15.52
N SER A 34 -1.51 10.14 15.02
CA SER A 34 -0.32 9.33 14.76
C SER A 34 0.45 9.81 13.53
N GLU A 35 1.79 9.79 13.59
CA GLU A 35 2.69 9.97 12.45
C GLU A 35 2.72 8.76 11.49
N LYS A 36 1.81 7.82 11.67
CA LYS A 36 1.76 6.60 10.88
C LYS A 36 1.55 6.91 9.41
N VAL A 37 2.20 6.13 8.59
CA VAL A 37 2.03 6.16 7.15
C VAL A 37 0.56 5.98 6.80
N PHE A 38 0.08 6.80 5.89
CA PHE A 38 -1.24 6.87 5.31
C PHE A 38 -2.05 5.54 5.28
N TRP A 39 -1.48 4.48 4.70
CA TRP A 39 -2.16 3.19 4.60
C TRP A 39 -2.44 2.54 5.96
N ARG A 40 -1.59 2.78 6.95
CA ARG A 40 -1.85 2.28 8.31
C ARG A 40 -3.04 2.97 8.95
N LYS A 41 -3.29 4.24 8.63
CA LYS A 41 -4.48 4.95 9.12
C LYS A 41 -5.76 4.32 8.57
N ILE A 42 -5.79 4.02 7.28
CA ILE A 42 -6.93 3.31 6.66
C ILE A 42 -7.10 1.91 7.27
N LEU A 43 -6.03 1.13 7.40
CA LEU A 43 -6.08 -0.19 8.01
C LEU A 43 -6.63 -0.14 9.45
N ASP A 44 -6.20 0.85 10.23
CA ASP A 44 -6.64 1.03 11.60
C ASP A 44 -8.14 1.40 11.68
N ILE A 45 -8.68 2.21 10.73
CA ILE A 45 -10.11 2.50 10.66
C ILE A 45 -10.92 1.23 10.41
N TYR A 46 -10.51 0.45 9.42
CA TYR A 46 -11.23 -0.77 9.07
C TYR A 46 -11.16 -1.84 10.15
N ALA A 47 -10.09 -1.85 10.96
CA ALA A 47 -10.02 -2.70 12.15
C ALA A 47 -11.08 -2.33 13.22
N THR A 48 -11.81 -1.20 13.04
CA THR A 48 -12.98 -0.86 13.86
C THR A 48 -14.29 -1.48 13.36
N SER A 49 -14.28 -2.13 12.17
CA SER A 49 -15.48 -2.81 11.64
C SER A 49 -15.95 -3.92 12.57
N VAL A 50 -17.25 -4.08 12.68
CA VAL A 50 -17.84 -5.09 13.57
C VAL A 50 -17.61 -6.53 13.10
N ASP A 51 -17.32 -6.72 11.81
CA ASP A 51 -17.03 -7.99 11.15
C ASP A 51 -15.54 -8.18 10.81
N TYR A 52 -14.65 -7.36 11.40
CA TYR A 52 -13.21 -7.46 11.14
C TYR A 52 -12.60 -8.74 11.69
N ASP A 53 -11.96 -9.50 10.82
CA ASP A 53 -11.09 -10.64 11.15
C ASP A 53 -9.76 -10.53 10.40
N ALA A 54 -8.68 -10.24 11.14
CA ALA A 54 -7.33 -10.05 10.59
C ALA A 54 -6.78 -11.26 9.82
N LYS A 55 -7.34 -12.46 10.01
CA LYS A 55 -6.88 -13.70 9.38
C LYS A 55 -7.69 -14.07 8.14
N SER A 56 -8.84 -13.44 7.91
CA SER A 56 -9.73 -13.79 6.80
C SER A 56 -9.17 -13.29 5.46
N GLU A 57 -9.35 -14.08 4.40
CA GLU A 57 -9.03 -13.65 3.03
C GLU A 57 -9.92 -12.49 2.59
N GLN A 58 -11.17 -12.42 3.10
CA GLN A 58 -12.08 -11.30 2.85
C GLN A 58 -11.50 -9.97 3.34
N THR A 59 -10.86 -9.96 4.49
CA THR A 59 -10.18 -8.76 5.02
C THR A 59 -9.02 -8.33 4.12
N LYS A 60 -8.23 -9.26 3.62
CA LYS A 60 -7.12 -8.95 2.71
C LYS A 60 -7.63 -8.37 1.38
N GLU A 61 -8.64 -8.98 0.79
CA GLU A 61 -9.23 -8.51 -0.47
C GLU A 61 -9.89 -7.14 -0.30
N PHE A 62 -10.55 -6.93 0.82
CA PHE A 62 -11.11 -5.64 1.18
C PHE A 62 -10.06 -4.53 1.23
N PHE A 63 -8.95 -4.73 1.92
CA PHE A 63 -7.86 -3.74 1.97
C PHE A 63 -7.28 -3.42 0.60
N LYS A 64 -7.09 -4.45 -0.22
CA LYS A 64 -6.62 -4.30 -1.60
C LYS A 64 -7.60 -3.47 -2.45
N THR A 65 -8.90 -3.74 -2.31
CA THR A 65 -9.96 -3.00 -3.00
C THR A 65 -9.94 -1.53 -2.63
N VAL A 66 -9.90 -1.21 -1.35
CA VAL A 66 -9.89 0.18 -0.87
C VAL A 66 -8.63 0.91 -1.31
N GLN A 67 -7.48 0.26 -1.22
CA GLN A 67 -6.22 0.83 -1.70
C GLN A 67 -6.29 1.17 -3.19
N ASN A 68 -6.79 0.26 -4.00
CA ASN A 68 -6.90 0.47 -5.43
C ASN A 68 -7.92 1.58 -5.78
N LYS A 69 -9.08 1.63 -5.11
CA LYS A 69 -10.08 2.70 -5.31
C LYS A 69 -9.51 4.08 -4.99
N MET A 70 -8.78 4.22 -3.88
CA MET A 70 -8.14 5.48 -3.50
C MET A 70 -7.05 5.91 -4.48
N HIS A 71 -6.20 5.00 -4.93
CA HIS A 71 -5.21 5.29 -5.97
C HIS A 71 -5.89 5.74 -7.26
N TYR A 72 -6.87 4.97 -7.73
CA TYR A 72 -7.58 5.24 -8.96
C TYR A 72 -8.25 6.63 -8.93
N ALA A 73 -8.91 6.97 -7.83
CA ALA A 73 -9.54 8.27 -7.64
C ALA A 73 -8.56 9.45 -7.71
N VAL A 74 -7.27 9.25 -7.42
CA VAL A 74 -6.25 10.31 -7.43
C VAL A 74 -5.63 10.50 -8.81
N HIS A 75 -5.35 9.43 -9.54
CA HIS A 75 -4.55 9.48 -10.76
C HIS A 75 -4.97 8.47 -11.85
N GLY A 76 -6.15 7.85 -11.74
CA GLY A 76 -6.72 6.97 -12.78
C GLY A 76 -6.01 5.63 -12.93
N ASN A 77 -5.24 5.18 -11.94
CA ASN A 77 -4.55 3.89 -11.99
C ASN A 77 -4.65 3.18 -10.63
N THR A 78 -4.66 1.85 -10.62
CA THR A 78 -4.45 1.06 -9.41
C THR A 78 -3.01 1.18 -8.92
N ALA A 79 -2.70 0.68 -7.74
CA ALA A 79 -1.33 0.66 -7.23
C ALA A 79 -0.38 -0.14 -8.15
N ALA A 80 -0.82 -1.28 -8.67
CA ALA A 80 -0.04 -2.09 -9.60
C ALA A 80 0.20 -1.36 -10.93
N GLU A 81 -0.82 -0.72 -11.47
CA GLU A 81 -0.70 0.07 -12.71
C GLU A 81 0.23 1.27 -12.57
N VAL A 82 0.26 1.94 -11.42
CA VAL A 82 1.24 3.01 -11.14
C VAL A 82 2.66 2.50 -11.24
N ILE A 83 2.98 1.40 -10.55
CA ILE A 83 4.31 0.80 -10.60
C ILE A 83 4.63 0.44 -12.05
N PHE A 84 3.75 -0.31 -12.70
CA PHE A 84 3.96 -0.82 -14.05
C PHE A 84 4.17 0.31 -15.08
N ASN A 85 3.39 1.38 -15.02
CA ASN A 85 3.43 2.46 -16.00
C ASN A 85 4.58 3.45 -15.74
N ARG A 86 5.05 3.59 -14.50
CA ARG A 86 6.01 4.65 -14.13
C ARG A 86 7.42 4.16 -13.94
N VAL A 87 7.64 2.88 -13.60
CA VAL A 87 8.99 2.29 -13.50
C VAL A 87 9.66 2.28 -14.86
N ASN A 88 10.88 2.85 -14.93
CA ASN A 88 11.69 2.89 -16.15
C ASN A 88 13.14 3.14 -15.80
N SER A 89 14.03 2.21 -16.17
CA SER A 89 15.48 2.28 -15.92
C SER A 89 16.19 3.45 -16.59
N GLU A 90 15.59 4.07 -17.60
CA GLU A 90 16.14 5.23 -18.32
C GLU A 90 15.79 6.57 -17.64
N LYS A 91 14.88 6.56 -16.67
CA LYS A 91 14.49 7.76 -15.91
C LYS A 91 15.39 7.95 -14.70
N ASP A 92 15.57 9.20 -14.30
CA ASP A 92 16.18 9.55 -13.03
C ASP A 92 15.50 8.78 -11.90
N ASN A 93 16.32 8.18 -11.04
CA ASN A 93 15.87 7.38 -9.91
C ASN A 93 14.85 6.28 -10.29
N ILE A 94 14.98 5.72 -11.48
CA ILE A 94 14.09 4.69 -12.03
C ILE A 94 12.61 5.10 -12.10
N GLY A 95 12.35 6.41 -12.07
CA GLY A 95 11.01 7.00 -12.05
C GLY A 95 10.40 7.19 -10.66
N LEU A 96 11.14 6.87 -9.58
CA LEU A 96 10.70 7.17 -8.21
C LEU A 96 10.84 8.67 -7.92
N THR A 97 9.86 9.19 -7.23
CA THR A 97 9.82 10.59 -6.73
C THR A 97 10.15 10.68 -5.24
N ASN A 98 10.09 9.55 -4.53
CA ASN A 98 10.34 9.45 -3.10
C ASN A 98 11.04 8.13 -2.76
N PHE A 99 12.24 8.21 -2.17
CA PHE A 99 13.04 7.07 -1.73
C PHE A 99 14.03 7.52 -0.65
N LYS A 100 14.71 6.59 0.02
CA LYS A 100 15.69 6.88 1.06
C LYS A 100 17.12 6.78 0.51
N GLY A 101 18.00 7.64 1.00
CA GLY A 101 19.41 7.62 0.60
C GLY A 101 19.67 8.26 -0.76
N ASN A 102 20.81 7.92 -1.37
CA ASN A 102 21.27 8.52 -2.62
C ASN A 102 20.82 7.76 -3.87
N MET A 103 20.41 6.50 -3.71
CA MET A 103 19.93 5.65 -4.79
C MET A 103 18.70 4.84 -4.33
N PRO A 104 17.71 4.64 -5.22
CA PRO A 104 16.58 3.78 -4.93
C PRO A 104 17.00 2.33 -4.63
N THR A 105 16.33 1.69 -3.71
CA THR A 105 16.46 0.26 -3.45
C THR A 105 15.41 -0.55 -4.21
N ARG A 106 15.68 -1.84 -4.45
CA ARG A 106 14.70 -2.75 -5.09
C ARG A 106 13.36 -2.76 -4.36
N ALA A 107 13.38 -2.82 -3.03
CA ALA A 107 12.17 -2.80 -2.21
C ALA A 107 11.35 -1.49 -2.37
N GLU A 108 12.00 -0.37 -2.63
CA GLU A 108 11.32 0.91 -2.86
C GLU A 108 10.62 0.95 -4.22
N THR A 109 11.10 0.20 -5.23
CA THR A 109 10.45 0.10 -6.53
C THR A 109 9.13 -0.68 -6.49
N GLU A 110 8.87 -1.44 -5.44
CA GLU A 110 7.65 -2.22 -5.22
C GLU A 110 6.50 -1.39 -4.62
N ILE A 111 6.76 -0.13 -4.27
CA ILE A 111 5.85 0.71 -3.50
C ILE A 111 5.25 1.80 -4.40
N ALA A 112 3.99 1.67 -4.79
CA ALA A 112 3.29 2.59 -5.70
C ALA A 112 3.39 4.07 -5.32
N LYS A 113 3.25 4.40 -4.03
CA LYS A 113 3.33 5.80 -3.55
C LYS A 113 4.66 6.47 -3.85
N ASN A 114 5.74 5.70 -4.01
CA ASN A 114 7.07 6.22 -4.29
C ASN A 114 7.18 6.80 -5.72
N TYR A 115 6.24 6.49 -6.60
CA TYR A 115 6.14 7.02 -7.95
C TYR A 115 5.15 8.20 -8.08
N LEU A 116 4.48 8.59 -6.99
CA LEU A 116 3.49 9.67 -7.03
C LEU A 116 4.18 11.04 -7.01
N SER A 117 3.70 11.93 -7.86
CA SER A 117 4.09 13.34 -7.77
C SER A 117 3.64 13.96 -6.44
N LYS A 118 4.27 15.07 -6.05
CA LYS A 118 3.89 15.79 -4.83
C LYS A 118 2.40 16.15 -4.82
N LYS A 119 1.84 16.57 -5.97
CA LYS A 119 0.41 16.91 -6.08
C LYS A 119 -0.50 15.69 -5.86
N GLU A 120 -0.16 14.54 -6.43
CA GLU A 120 -0.91 13.30 -6.24
C GLU A 120 -0.83 12.83 -4.78
N LEU A 121 0.36 12.91 -4.18
CA LEU A 121 0.54 12.53 -2.78
C LEU A 121 -0.22 13.44 -1.82
N ASP A 122 -0.19 14.76 -2.06
CA ASP A 122 -0.95 15.73 -1.26
C ASP A 122 -2.46 15.50 -1.39
N LEU A 123 -2.95 15.23 -2.61
CA LEU A 123 -4.36 14.92 -2.84
C LEU A 123 -4.77 13.62 -2.12
N LEU A 124 -3.96 12.58 -2.24
CA LEU A 124 -4.19 11.30 -1.58
C LEU A 124 -4.27 11.47 -0.06
N ASN A 125 -3.35 12.23 0.54
CA ASN A 125 -3.34 12.52 1.98
C ASN A 125 -4.60 13.29 2.41
N ARG A 126 -5.04 14.28 1.62
CA ARG A 126 -6.28 15.04 1.91
C ARG A 126 -7.52 14.17 1.84
N MET A 127 -7.63 13.32 0.82
CA MET A 127 -8.77 12.41 0.67
C MET A 127 -8.90 11.45 1.87
N VAL A 128 -7.77 10.93 2.37
CA VAL A 128 -7.81 10.08 3.55
C VAL A 128 -8.14 10.86 4.81
N SER A 129 -7.60 12.07 4.97
CA SER A 129 -7.97 12.89 6.12
C SER A 129 -9.48 13.18 6.15
N ALA A 130 -10.06 13.52 5.00
CA ALA A 130 -11.51 13.71 4.87
C ALA A 130 -12.31 12.43 5.13
N TYR A 131 -11.79 11.27 4.69
CA TYR A 131 -12.43 9.99 4.96
C TYR A 131 -12.36 9.59 6.43
N LEU A 132 -11.30 10.01 7.16
CA LEU A 132 -11.23 9.91 8.63
C LEU A 132 -12.31 10.75 9.31
N ASP A 133 -12.63 11.94 8.76
CA ASP A 133 -13.72 12.77 9.28
C ASP A 133 -15.09 12.07 9.13
N VAL A 134 -15.32 11.41 8.00
CA VAL A 134 -16.53 10.58 7.80
C VAL A 134 -16.60 9.44 8.82
N ALA A 135 -15.47 8.76 9.08
CA ALA A 135 -15.41 7.70 10.07
C ALA A 135 -15.75 8.20 11.48
N GLU A 136 -15.25 9.39 11.86
CA GLU A 136 -15.56 10.00 13.15
C GLU A 136 -17.03 10.37 13.27
N ILE A 137 -17.64 10.94 12.22
CA ILE A 137 -19.07 11.27 12.18
C ILE A 137 -19.92 10.02 12.36
N ASN A 138 -19.61 8.92 11.66
CA ASN A 138 -20.34 7.66 11.80
C ASN A 138 -20.25 7.11 13.23
N ALA A 139 -19.10 7.20 13.85
CA ALA A 139 -18.90 6.77 15.24
C ALA A 139 -19.68 7.67 16.24
N LEU A 140 -19.70 9.00 16.03
CA LEU A 140 -20.48 9.95 16.83
C LEU A 140 -21.99 9.70 16.71
N ASN A 141 -22.44 9.29 15.53
CA ASN A 141 -23.83 8.91 15.30
C ASN A 141 -24.18 7.49 15.78
N MET A 142 -23.27 6.83 16.49
CA MET A 142 -23.41 5.45 16.96
C MET A 142 -23.76 4.47 15.83
N HIS A 143 -23.21 4.71 14.64
CA HIS A 143 -23.39 3.84 13.47
C HIS A 143 -22.24 2.82 13.42
N ALA A 144 -22.54 1.60 13.80
CA ALA A 144 -21.57 0.48 13.69
C ALA A 144 -21.46 0.04 12.24
N MET A 145 -20.23 0.01 11.72
CA MET A 145 -19.93 -0.25 10.32
C MET A 145 -19.38 -1.65 10.11
N THR A 146 -19.87 -2.36 9.09
CA THR A 146 -19.22 -3.53 8.53
C THR A 146 -18.20 -3.14 7.48
N MET A 147 -17.26 -4.03 7.13
CA MET A 147 -16.30 -3.80 6.05
C MET A 147 -16.98 -3.46 4.72
N LYS A 148 -18.09 -4.13 4.41
CA LYS A 148 -18.90 -3.88 3.19
C LYS A 148 -19.52 -2.47 3.19
N GLU A 149 -20.02 -2.01 4.31
CA GLU A 149 -20.56 -0.66 4.44
C GLU A 149 -19.48 0.39 4.29
N TRP A 150 -18.27 0.16 4.81
CA TRP A 150 -17.14 1.02 4.61
C TRP A 150 -16.75 1.20 3.12
N VAL A 151 -16.79 0.11 2.32
CA VAL A 151 -16.57 0.24 0.85
C VAL A 151 -17.66 1.09 0.21
N LYS A 152 -18.91 0.90 0.60
CA LYS A 152 -20.03 1.67 0.07
C LYS A 152 -19.93 3.16 0.44
N GLU A 153 -19.55 3.46 1.68
CA GLU A 153 -19.27 4.83 2.14
C GLU A 153 -18.12 5.46 1.37
N LEU A 154 -17.06 4.70 1.09
CA LEU A 154 -15.95 5.16 0.25
C LEU A 154 -16.44 5.52 -1.16
N ASP A 155 -17.24 4.68 -1.80
CA ASP A 155 -17.80 4.95 -3.12
C ASP A 155 -18.67 6.21 -3.12
N GLY A 156 -19.49 6.39 -2.09
CA GLY A 156 -20.28 7.63 -1.87
C GLY A 156 -19.39 8.87 -1.71
N PHE A 157 -18.34 8.77 -0.91
CA PHE A 157 -17.36 9.84 -0.71
C PHE A 157 -16.64 10.20 -2.00
N LEU A 158 -16.20 9.21 -2.79
CA LEU A 158 -15.54 9.43 -4.08
C LEU A 158 -16.48 10.10 -5.08
N THR A 159 -17.73 9.67 -5.15
CA THR A 159 -18.77 10.28 -6.00
C THR A 159 -19.01 11.73 -5.61
N MET A 160 -19.18 12.02 -4.31
CA MET A 160 -19.39 13.37 -3.79
C MET A 160 -18.21 14.30 -4.10
N THR A 161 -17.00 13.78 -4.15
CA THR A 161 -15.79 14.54 -4.48
C THR A 161 -15.49 14.56 -5.98
N HIS A 162 -16.44 14.15 -6.83
CA HIS A 162 -16.33 14.10 -8.29
C HIS A 162 -15.13 13.29 -8.77
N LYS A 163 -14.86 12.17 -8.10
CA LYS A 163 -13.80 11.22 -8.49
C LYS A 163 -14.39 10.03 -9.21
N GLU A 164 -13.63 9.53 -10.17
CA GLU A 164 -13.96 8.27 -10.85
C GLU A 164 -13.79 7.11 -9.89
N ILE A 165 -14.73 6.16 -9.93
CA ILE A 165 -14.71 4.96 -9.11
C ILE A 165 -14.11 3.83 -9.94
N LEU A 166 -13.13 3.13 -9.36
CA LEU A 166 -12.59 1.92 -9.97
C LEU A 166 -13.65 0.83 -10.02
N GLU A 167 -13.96 0.37 -11.22
CA GLU A 167 -14.75 -0.83 -11.46
C GLU A 167 -13.82 -2.03 -11.66
N GLY A 168 -13.96 -3.06 -10.82
CA GLY A 168 -13.09 -4.25 -10.87
C GLY A 168 -11.74 -4.07 -10.15
N THR A 169 -10.72 -4.76 -10.62
CA THR A 169 -9.39 -4.89 -9.94
C THR A 169 -8.24 -4.17 -10.64
N GLY A 170 -8.53 -3.47 -11.75
CA GLY A 170 -7.51 -2.94 -12.65
C GLY A 170 -7.08 -3.95 -13.73
N THR A 171 -6.21 -3.51 -14.65
CA THR A 171 -5.77 -4.27 -15.82
C THR A 171 -4.43 -4.97 -15.63
N ILE A 172 -3.64 -4.54 -14.64
CA ILE A 172 -2.31 -5.07 -14.32
C ILE A 172 -2.36 -5.75 -12.96
N SER A 173 -1.90 -7.00 -12.92
CA SER A 173 -1.75 -7.72 -11.65
C SER A 173 -0.57 -7.19 -10.83
N HIS A 174 -0.60 -7.40 -9.52
CA HIS A 174 0.50 -7.04 -8.64
C HIS A 174 1.81 -7.77 -9.04
N GLU A 175 1.69 -9.04 -9.41
CA GLU A 175 2.84 -9.87 -9.83
C GLU A 175 3.49 -9.34 -11.12
N GLU A 176 2.71 -8.95 -12.12
CA GLU A 176 3.22 -8.34 -13.35
C GLU A 176 3.91 -7.01 -13.08
N ALA A 177 3.35 -6.19 -12.22
CA ALA A 177 3.95 -4.92 -11.81
C ALA A 177 5.30 -5.13 -11.13
N LEU A 178 5.40 -6.06 -10.17
CA LEU A 178 6.65 -6.38 -9.49
C LEU A 178 7.69 -6.97 -10.44
N LYS A 179 7.29 -7.88 -11.31
CA LYS A 179 8.18 -8.46 -12.31
C LYS A 179 8.81 -7.39 -13.21
N LYS A 180 8.02 -6.42 -13.67
CA LYS A 180 8.52 -5.29 -14.43
C LYS A 180 9.43 -4.40 -13.59
N ALA A 181 9.05 -4.06 -12.36
CA ALA A 181 9.83 -3.22 -11.46
C ALA A 181 11.22 -3.82 -11.20
N HIS A 182 11.29 -5.11 -10.93
CA HIS A 182 12.55 -5.82 -10.72
C HIS A 182 13.42 -5.83 -11.97
N LYS A 183 12.84 -6.13 -13.14
CA LYS A 183 13.57 -6.10 -14.41
C LYS A 183 14.15 -4.71 -14.72
N GLU A 184 13.37 -3.66 -14.51
CA GLU A 184 13.85 -2.30 -14.71
C GLU A 184 14.90 -1.90 -13.67
N TYR A 185 14.77 -2.37 -12.42
CA TYR A 185 15.76 -2.14 -11.38
C TYR A 185 17.11 -2.79 -11.71
N ASP A 186 17.10 -4.04 -12.19
CA ASP A 186 18.34 -4.74 -12.56
C ASP A 186 19.07 -4.02 -13.71
N LYS A 187 18.33 -3.51 -14.71
CA LYS A 187 18.91 -2.67 -15.77
C LYS A 187 19.45 -1.34 -15.23
N TYR A 188 18.70 -0.68 -14.34
CA TYR A 188 19.10 0.57 -13.73
C TYR A 188 20.42 0.41 -12.97
N MET A 189 20.56 -0.65 -12.18
CA MET A 189 21.78 -0.95 -11.46
C MET A 189 22.97 -1.21 -12.38
N GLN A 190 22.79 -1.98 -13.47
CA GLN A 190 23.84 -2.22 -14.46
C GLN A 190 24.38 -0.91 -15.10
N ASN A 191 23.47 0.05 -15.35
CA ASN A 191 23.84 1.33 -15.94
C ASN A 191 24.54 2.28 -14.96
N HIS A 192 24.33 2.09 -13.64
CA HIS A 192 24.87 2.95 -12.59
C HIS A 192 26.06 2.35 -11.85
N LEU A 193 26.51 1.16 -12.22
CA LEU A 193 27.75 0.57 -11.70
C LEU A 193 28.96 1.38 -12.17
N THR A 194 29.86 1.69 -11.25
CA THR A 194 31.20 2.22 -11.57
C THR A 194 32.01 1.17 -12.34
N GLN A 195 33.06 1.59 -13.05
CA GLN A 195 33.90 0.63 -13.76
C GLN A 195 34.53 -0.39 -12.81
N ALA A 196 34.95 0.03 -11.62
CA ALA A 196 35.51 -0.87 -10.60
C ALA A 196 34.47 -1.93 -10.10
N GLU A 197 33.20 -1.55 -9.96
CA GLU A 197 32.15 -2.51 -9.60
C GLU A 197 31.83 -3.48 -10.73
N LYS A 198 31.89 -3.02 -11.98
CA LYS A 198 31.73 -3.89 -13.17
C LYS A 198 32.85 -4.92 -13.23
N ASP A 199 34.10 -4.47 -13.11
CA ASP A 199 35.28 -5.32 -13.11
C ASP A 199 35.24 -6.35 -11.97
N TYR A 200 34.81 -5.93 -10.77
CA TYR A 200 34.60 -6.82 -9.62
C TYR A 200 33.55 -7.89 -9.88
N LEU A 201 32.41 -7.54 -10.46
CA LEU A 201 31.34 -8.50 -10.78
C LEU A 201 31.75 -9.48 -11.88
N GLU A 202 32.57 -9.03 -12.83
CA GLU A 202 33.13 -9.89 -13.88
C GLU A 202 34.08 -10.93 -13.29
N ILE A 203 35.01 -10.52 -12.44
CA ILE A 203 35.97 -11.41 -11.72
C ILE A 203 35.21 -12.43 -10.85
N MET A 204 34.23 -11.95 -10.03
CA MET A 204 33.46 -12.84 -9.18
C MET A 204 32.55 -13.79 -9.97
N GLY A 205 32.06 -13.36 -11.13
CA GLY A 205 31.29 -14.18 -12.06
C GLY A 205 32.11 -15.31 -12.66
N GLU A 206 33.39 -15.07 -12.95
CA GLU A 206 34.34 -16.08 -13.40
C GLU A 206 34.71 -17.08 -12.29
N ASP A 207 34.94 -16.59 -11.07
CA ASP A 207 35.20 -17.45 -9.90
C ASP A 207 34.03 -18.38 -9.58
N VAL A 208 32.79 -17.85 -9.64
CA VAL A 208 31.57 -18.67 -9.41
C VAL A 208 31.41 -19.72 -10.50
N LYS A 209 31.68 -19.43 -11.76
CA LYS A 209 31.68 -20.41 -12.84
C LYS A 209 32.76 -21.46 -12.65
N TYR A 210 33.97 -21.02 -12.29
CA TYR A 210 35.11 -21.92 -12.03
C TYR A 210 34.76 -22.92 -10.91
N VAL A 211 34.19 -22.44 -9.78
CA VAL A 211 33.76 -23.30 -8.65
C VAL A 211 32.64 -24.23 -9.07
N ALA A 212 31.64 -23.76 -9.85
CA ALA A 212 30.55 -24.59 -10.32
C ALA A 212 31.02 -25.72 -11.28
N GLU A 213 31.99 -25.43 -12.14
CA GLU A 213 32.56 -26.41 -13.08
C GLU A 213 33.47 -27.43 -12.41
N HIS A 214 34.12 -27.09 -11.28
CA HIS A 214 35.10 -27.98 -10.61
C HIS A 214 34.50 -28.66 -9.36
N SER A 215 33.33 -28.25 -8.86
CA SER A 215 32.63 -28.94 -7.76
C SER A 215 31.91 -30.23 -8.16
N VAL A 216 31.83 -30.54 -9.44
CA VAL A 216 31.13 -31.75 -9.95
C VAL A 216 32.10 -32.96 -10.07
N LEU A 217 33.36 -32.85 -9.66
CA LEU A 217 34.37 -33.90 -9.82
C LEU A 217 34.71 -34.69 -8.56
N HIS A 218 33.84 -34.67 -7.52
CA HIS A 218 34.00 -35.52 -6.33
C HIS A 218 32.67 -36.16 -5.91
N GLU A 219 32.12 -37.03 -6.75
CA GLU A 219 31.26 -38.15 -6.37
C GLU A 219 31.76 -39.41 -7.06
#